data_ab74d5ac9c3e106d7581a6fb7d5f372a
#
_entry.id   ab74d5ac9c3e106d7581a6fb7d5f372a
#
_cell.length_a   1.000
_cell.length_b   1.000
_cell.length_c   1.000
_cell.angle_alpha   90.00
_cell.angle_beta   90.00
_cell.angle_gamma   90.00
#
_symmetry.space_group_name_H-M   'P 1'
#
loop_
_entity.id
_entity.type
_entity.pdbx_description
1 polymer ?
#
loop_
_entity_poly.entity_id
_entity_poly.type
_entity_poly.pdbx_seq_one_letter_code
_entity_poly.pdbx_strand_id
1 'polypeptide(L)' 'MRQRSKTDIETFVTGWVAANVRNIPGLSNVTPEVDRLAASLTGDARAEGISGGDIHKALGDIDEYLTEQYQQACAAVA' A
#
# COMPACT_ATOMS: atom_id res chain seq x y z
N MET A 1 -14.36 19.27 -8.86
CA MET A 1 -13.95 17.93 -8.47
C MET A 1 -13.70 17.84 -6.99
N ARG A 2 -14.21 16.81 -6.39
CA ARG A 2 -14.06 16.63 -4.95
C ARG A 2 -12.72 15.94 -4.65
N GLN A 3 -11.95 16.51 -3.75
CA GLN A 3 -10.75 15.87 -3.24
C GLN A 3 -11.14 14.83 -2.20
N ARG A 4 -10.42 13.74 -2.19
CA ARG A 4 -10.59 12.72 -1.16
C ARG A 4 -10.01 13.22 0.16
N SER A 5 -10.71 12.94 1.25
CA SER A 5 -10.19 13.26 2.57
C SER A 5 -9.09 12.28 2.94
N LYS A 6 -8.31 12.62 3.98
CA LYS A 6 -7.30 11.72 4.49
C LYS A 6 -7.90 10.38 4.89
N THR A 7 -9.07 10.41 5.54
CA THR A 7 -9.76 9.19 5.95
C THR A 7 -10.16 8.33 4.75
N ASP A 8 -10.65 8.96 3.69
CA ASP A 8 -11.01 8.23 2.47
C ASP A 8 -9.80 7.55 1.86
N ILE A 9 -8.66 8.24 1.82
CA ILE A 9 -7.42 7.69 1.28
C ILE A 9 -6.93 6.53 2.14
N GLU A 10 -6.95 6.69 3.46
CA GLU A 10 -6.54 5.63 4.37
C GLU A 10 -7.43 4.40 4.23
N THR A 11 -8.73 4.60 4.11
CA THR A 11 -9.68 3.50 3.92
C THR A 11 -9.41 2.76 2.62
N PHE A 12 -9.18 3.51 1.54
CA PHE A 12 -8.86 2.90 0.25
C PHE A 12 -7.59 2.07 0.33
N VAL A 13 -6.52 2.65 0.89
CA VAL A 13 -5.23 1.98 0.95
C VAL A 13 -5.29 0.76 1.86
N THR A 14 -5.96 0.87 3.01
CA THR A 14 -6.11 -0.26 3.94
C THR A 14 -6.84 -1.42 3.27
N GLY A 15 -7.92 -1.13 2.55
CA GLY A 15 -8.65 -2.16 1.81
C GLY A 15 -7.82 -2.77 0.69
N TRP A 16 -7.06 -1.93 -0.03
CA TRP A 16 -6.19 -2.40 -1.09
C TRP A 16 -5.10 -3.35 -0.55
N VAL A 17 -4.48 -2.95 0.57
CA VAL A 17 -3.45 -3.76 1.21
C VAL A 17 -4.03 -5.11 1.64
N ALA A 18 -5.21 -5.10 2.26
CA ALA A 18 -5.84 -6.34 2.71
C ALA A 18 -6.11 -7.30 1.54
N ALA A 19 -6.38 -6.74 0.35
CA ALA A 19 -6.69 -7.55 -0.83
C ALA A 19 -5.44 -8.01 -1.58
N ASN A 20 -4.34 -7.26 -1.50
CA ASN A 20 -3.20 -7.45 -2.39
C ASN A 20 -1.89 -7.85 -1.69
N VAL A 21 -1.70 -7.45 -0.44
CA VAL A 21 -0.49 -7.79 0.29
C VAL A 21 -0.66 -9.17 0.91
N ARG A 22 0.19 -10.09 0.52
CA ARG A 22 0.13 -11.47 0.98
C ARG A 22 1.50 -11.95 1.41
N ASN A 23 1.53 -12.82 2.40
CA ASN A 23 2.76 -13.48 2.80
C ASN A 23 3.18 -14.46 1.72
N ILE A 24 4.43 -14.35 1.25
CA ILE A 24 5.00 -15.27 0.28
C ILE A 24 6.05 -16.11 1.01
N PRO A 25 5.80 -17.41 1.24
CA PRO A 25 6.76 -18.25 1.93
C PRO A 25 8.08 -18.31 1.18
N GLY A 26 9.17 -18.18 1.92
CA GLY A 26 10.50 -18.28 1.35
C GLY A 26 11.03 -17.00 0.71
N LEU A 27 10.25 -15.92 0.71
CA LEU A 27 10.73 -14.66 0.16
C LEU A 27 11.72 -14.03 1.12
N SER A 28 12.98 -13.93 0.69
CA SER A 28 14.06 -13.40 1.54
C SER A 28 14.28 -11.90 1.36
N ASN A 29 13.84 -11.33 0.24
CA ASN A 29 14.01 -9.92 -0.04
C ASN A 29 12.66 -9.31 -0.45
N VAL A 30 12.11 -8.45 0.40
CA VAL A 30 10.80 -7.85 0.18
C VAL A 30 10.83 -6.61 -0.73
N THR A 31 12.02 -6.04 -0.97
CA THR A 31 12.14 -4.80 -1.72
C THR A 31 11.53 -4.86 -3.12
N PRO A 32 11.84 -5.88 -3.96
CA PRO A 32 11.23 -5.95 -5.29
C PRO A 32 9.71 -6.12 -5.21
N GLU A 33 9.21 -6.85 -4.23
CA GLU A 33 7.78 -7.04 -4.05
C GLU A 33 7.11 -5.74 -3.63
N VAL A 34 7.73 -5.01 -2.72
CA VAL A 34 7.21 -3.72 -2.28
C VAL A 34 7.20 -2.72 -3.45
N ASP A 35 8.25 -2.71 -4.27
CA ASP A 35 8.29 -1.83 -5.44
C ASP A 35 7.14 -2.13 -6.39
N ARG A 36 6.88 -3.40 -6.64
CA ARG A 36 5.78 -3.83 -7.51
C ARG A 36 4.43 -3.43 -6.91
N LEU A 37 4.28 -3.63 -5.61
CA LEU A 37 3.05 -3.27 -4.91
C LEU A 37 2.83 -1.76 -4.91
N ALA A 38 3.89 -0.98 -4.73
CA ALA A 38 3.79 0.47 -4.74
C ALA A 38 3.32 0.98 -6.10
N ALA A 39 3.86 0.45 -7.18
CA ALA A 39 3.45 0.83 -8.52
C ALA A 39 2.00 0.46 -8.79
N SER A 40 1.59 -0.74 -8.37
CA SER A 40 0.22 -1.22 -8.55
C SER A 40 -0.77 -0.39 -7.73
N LEU A 41 -0.43 -0.09 -6.47
CA LEU A 41 -1.27 0.73 -5.61
C LEU A 41 -1.44 2.12 -6.19
N THR A 42 -0.35 2.74 -6.65
CA THR A 42 -0.40 4.07 -7.23
C THR A 42 -1.31 4.09 -8.47
N GLY A 43 -1.20 3.07 -9.32
CA GLY A 43 -2.04 2.95 -10.51
C GLY A 43 -3.51 2.80 -10.17
N ASP A 44 -3.82 1.93 -9.22
CA ASP A 44 -5.20 1.69 -8.79
C ASP A 44 -5.79 2.93 -8.11
N ALA A 45 -4.98 3.60 -7.28
CA ALA A 45 -5.41 4.83 -6.61
C ALA A 45 -5.69 5.93 -7.62
N ARG A 46 -4.86 6.05 -8.65
CA ARG A 46 -5.07 7.05 -9.69
C ARG A 46 -6.39 6.82 -10.41
N ALA A 47 -6.76 5.57 -10.63
CA ALA A 47 -8.05 5.22 -11.23
C ALA A 47 -9.22 5.67 -10.34
N GLU A 48 -8.99 5.79 -9.04
CA GLU A 48 -9.99 6.25 -8.08
C GLU A 48 -9.91 7.76 -7.83
N GLY A 49 -9.06 8.48 -8.55
CA GLY A 49 -8.88 9.91 -8.37
C GLY A 49 -7.94 10.30 -7.26
N ILE A 50 -7.15 9.36 -6.76
CA ILE A 50 -6.17 9.59 -5.69
C ILE A 50 -4.78 9.62 -6.30
N SER A 51 -4.06 10.72 -6.10
CA SER A 51 -2.69 10.84 -6.62
C SER A 51 -1.69 10.21 -5.64
N GLY A 52 -0.48 9.90 -6.15
CA GLY A 52 0.59 9.43 -5.29
C GLY A 52 0.96 10.44 -4.21
N GLY A 53 0.89 11.73 -4.54
CA GLY A 53 1.12 12.80 -3.56
C GLY A 53 0.08 12.81 -2.45
N ASP A 54 -1.18 12.52 -2.79
CA ASP A 54 -2.25 12.43 -1.80
C ASP A 54 -1.99 11.28 -0.82
N ILE A 55 -1.56 10.13 -1.35
CA ILE A 55 -1.23 8.99 -0.50
C ILE A 55 -0.06 9.35 0.41
N HIS A 56 0.96 10.01 -0.15
CA HIS A 56 2.12 10.41 0.64
C HIS A 56 1.73 11.34 1.79
N LYS A 57 0.83 12.29 1.53
CA LYS A 57 0.36 13.20 2.57
C LYS A 57 -0.42 12.49 3.66
N ALA A 58 -1.17 11.46 3.29
CA ALA A 58 -2.02 10.76 4.24
C ALA A 58 -1.25 9.72 5.06
N LEU A 59 -0.32 9.01 4.43
CA LEU A 59 0.31 7.83 5.01
C LEU A 59 1.85 7.94 5.10
N GLY A 60 2.44 8.95 4.49
CA GLY A 60 3.88 9.07 4.41
C GLY A 60 4.43 8.30 3.22
N ASP A 61 5.67 7.82 3.35
CA ASP A 61 6.34 7.11 2.25
C ASP A 61 5.63 5.80 1.95
N ILE A 62 5.21 5.62 0.69
CA ILE A 62 4.47 4.43 0.26
C ILE A 62 5.33 3.18 0.42
N ASP A 63 6.60 3.25 0.06
CA ASP A 63 7.50 2.09 0.16
C ASP A 63 7.66 1.65 1.61
N GLU A 64 7.86 2.61 2.53
CA GLU A 64 7.96 2.31 3.95
C GLU A 64 6.66 1.71 4.48
N TYR A 65 5.53 2.31 4.10
CA TYR A 65 4.23 1.83 4.54
C TYR A 65 3.99 0.40 4.09
N LEU A 66 4.25 0.11 2.82
CA LEU A 66 4.05 -1.24 2.28
C LEU A 66 5.02 -2.25 2.87
N THR A 67 6.26 -1.85 3.10
CA THR A 67 7.25 -2.72 3.75
C THR A 67 6.75 -3.11 5.13
N GLU A 68 6.26 -2.16 5.90
CA GLU A 68 5.74 -2.42 7.23
C GLU A 68 4.52 -3.34 7.18
N GLN A 69 3.60 -3.09 6.25
CA GLN A 69 2.42 -3.94 6.09
C GLN A 69 2.79 -5.35 5.69
N TYR A 70 3.77 -5.50 4.81
CA TYR A 70 4.24 -6.81 4.40
C TYR A 70 4.88 -7.56 5.56
N GLN A 71 5.68 -6.87 6.37
CA GLN A 71 6.31 -7.48 7.54
C GLN A 71 5.27 -7.91 8.57
N GLN A 72 4.23 -7.10 8.77
CA GLN A 72 3.13 -7.46 9.67
C GLN A 72 2.39 -8.69 9.17
N ALA A 73 2.15 -8.79 7.87
CA ALA A 73 1.49 -9.96 7.30
C ALA A 73 2.33 -11.22 7.51
N CYS A 74 3.65 -11.12 7.36
CA CYS A 74 4.55 -12.24 7.60
C CYS A 74 4.55 -12.64 9.08
N ALA A 75 4.54 -11.66 9.98
CA ALA A 75 4.53 -11.93 11.42
C ALA A 75 3.23 -12.58 11.85
N ALA A 76 2.11 -12.23 11.23
CA ALA A 76 0.80 -12.77 11.58
C ALA A 76 0.66 -14.25 11.25
N VAL A 77 1.52 -14.77 10.39
CA VAL A 77 1.48 -16.16 9.93
C VAL A 77 2.29 -17.09 10.85
N ALA A 78 3.13 -16.54 11.68
CA ALA A 78 4.06 -17.30 12.53
C ALA A 78 3.38 -18.31 13.47
#